data_048d7f79f9dc9d61823e415ccd6919f3
#
_entry.id   048d7f79f9dc9d61823e415ccd6919f3
#
_cell.length_a   1.000
_cell.length_b   1.000
_cell.length_c   1.000
_cell.angle_alpha   90.00
_cell.angle_beta   90.00
_cell.angle_gamma   90.00
#
_symmetry.space_group_name_H-M   'P 1'
#
loop_
_entity.id
_entity.type
_entity.pdbx_description
1 polymer ?
#
loop_
_entity_poly.entity_id
_entity_poly.type
_entity_poly.pdbx_seq_one_letter_code
_entity_poly.pdbx_strand_id
1 'polypeptide(L)'
;SIMKKTLLEKTADKLVDAFVNNKIIAPLPSKFTKKLSEAEKLRKLCESKISDPIIGFKAAGTGIPVMKKLKEKKPFYASIYKKNFIRSGQKVKINKSTLGIELEVCYLIKKKFFSYKSAMTMKNITKYISHMAPCIEVVGYRQRKKGISSFGDLCSDFGANVKFLIGKKKKYKKIDIANLETNISNKKINQKVNGNTNTVYINPLNSLRFVLNQLKKDKIN
;
A
#
# COMPACT_ATOMS: atom_id res chain seq x y z
N SER A 1 16.19 -13.62 -33.34
CA SER A 1 16.16 -14.66 -32.31
C SER A 1 15.26 -14.27 -31.16
N ILE A 2 14.45 -15.19 -30.68
CA ILE A 2 13.61 -15.00 -29.51
C ILE A 2 14.49 -15.10 -28.27
N MET A 3 14.68 -13.99 -27.57
CA MET A 3 15.39 -14.01 -26.29
C MET A 3 14.55 -14.73 -25.23
N LYS A 4 15.18 -15.65 -24.50
CA LYS A 4 14.53 -16.30 -23.35
C LYS A 4 14.27 -15.29 -22.25
N LYS A 5 13.06 -15.30 -21.67
CA LYS A 5 12.75 -14.50 -20.48
C LYS A 5 13.59 -14.96 -19.28
N THR A 6 14.07 -14.02 -18.50
CA THR A 6 14.73 -14.28 -17.23
C THR A 6 13.74 -14.84 -16.22
N LEU A 7 14.25 -15.43 -15.13
CA LEU A 7 13.39 -15.88 -14.04
C LEU A 7 12.63 -14.72 -13.41
N LEU A 8 13.25 -13.54 -13.30
CA LEU A 8 12.59 -12.34 -12.81
C LEU A 8 11.37 -11.95 -13.68
N GLU A 9 11.56 -11.95 -15.01
CA GLU A 9 10.48 -11.64 -15.96
C GLU A 9 9.34 -12.67 -15.89
N LYS A 10 9.65 -13.95 -15.86
CA LYS A 10 8.67 -15.03 -15.72
C LYS A 10 7.90 -14.92 -14.42
N THR A 11 8.59 -14.59 -13.32
CA THR A 11 7.99 -14.39 -12.00
C THR A 11 7.05 -13.19 -12.02
N ALA A 12 7.46 -12.08 -12.61
CA ALA A 12 6.63 -10.89 -12.78
C ALA A 12 5.36 -11.21 -13.60
N ASP A 13 5.50 -11.92 -14.71
CA ASP A 13 4.35 -12.30 -15.55
C ASP A 13 3.31 -13.12 -14.77
N LYS A 14 3.75 -14.07 -13.97
CA LYS A 14 2.85 -14.87 -13.11
C LYS A 14 2.14 -14.02 -12.07
N LEU A 15 2.87 -13.13 -11.44
CA LEU A 15 2.31 -12.28 -10.40
C LEU A 15 1.33 -11.24 -10.97
N VAL A 16 1.64 -10.66 -12.13
CA VAL A 16 0.74 -9.77 -12.87
C VAL A 16 -0.56 -10.48 -13.26
N ASP A 17 -0.45 -11.71 -13.79
CA ASP A 17 -1.63 -12.52 -14.12
C ASP A 17 -2.49 -12.79 -12.88
N ALA A 18 -1.85 -13.13 -11.76
CA ALA A 18 -2.55 -13.35 -10.49
C ALA A 18 -3.28 -12.08 -10.01
N PHE A 19 -2.64 -10.93 -10.14
CA PHE A 19 -3.22 -9.64 -9.77
C PHE A 19 -4.41 -9.26 -10.66
N VAL A 20 -4.25 -9.35 -11.97
CA VAL A 20 -5.29 -8.95 -12.96
C VAL A 20 -6.48 -9.91 -12.92
N ASN A 21 -6.23 -11.20 -12.79
CA ASN A 21 -7.25 -12.24 -12.89
C ASN A 21 -7.68 -12.81 -11.53
N ASN A 22 -7.24 -12.18 -10.44
CA ASN A 22 -7.59 -12.57 -9.07
C ASN A 22 -7.31 -14.05 -8.78
N LYS A 23 -6.10 -14.49 -9.11
CA LYS A 23 -5.64 -15.89 -8.92
C LYS A 23 -4.73 -16.01 -7.71
N ILE A 24 -4.61 -17.24 -7.21
CA ILE A 24 -3.61 -17.62 -6.21
C ILE A 24 -2.53 -18.43 -6.92
N ILE A 25 -1.28 -18.10 -6.66
CA ILE A 25 -0.11 -18.75 -7.24
C ILE A 25 0.76 -19.40 -6.17
N ALA A 26 1.67 -20.26 -6.60
CA ALA A 26 2.71 -20.81 -5.72
C ALA A 26 3.59 -19.68 -5.16
N PRO A 27 4.26 -19.89 -4.01
CA PRO A 27 5.17 -18.91 -3.45
C PRO A 27 6.23 -18.47 -4.47
N LEU A 28 6.53 -17.18 -4.45
CA LEU A 28 7.60 -16.61 -5.29
C LEU A 28 8.96 -17.15 -4.84
N PRO A 29 9.95 -17.24 -5.74
CA PRO A 29 11.32 -17.59 -5.35
C PRO A 29 11.84 -16.66 -4.26
N SER A 30 12.37 -17.21 -3.18
CA SER A 30 12.80 -16.46 -1.99
C SER A 30 13.86 -15.40 -2.30
N LYS A 31 14.67 -15.60 -3.33
CA LYS A 31 15.65 -14.60 -3.75
C LYS A 31 15.06 -13.27 -4.17
N PHE A 32 13.77 -13.21 -4.54
CA PHE A 32 13.06 -11.99 -4.90
C PHE A 32 12.28 -11.37 -3.74
N THR A 33 12.08 -12.10 -2.65
CA THR A 33 11.26 -11.63 -1.52
C THR A 33 12.04 -11.46 -0.23
N LYS A 34 13.18 -12.08 -0.11
CA LYS A 34 13.98 -12.11 1.13
C LYS A 34 14.54 -10.74 1.51
N LYS A 35 14.97 -9.95 0.52
CA LYS A 35 15.46 -8.57 0.72
C LYS A 35 14.46 -7.58 0.15
N LEU A 36 14.17 -6.52 0.89
CA LEU A 36 13.23 -5.48 0.44
C LEU A 36 13.65 -4.85 -0.89
N SER A 37 14.94 -4.61 -1.09
CA SER A 37 15.46 -4.05 -2.36
C SER A 37 15.16 -4.94 -3.57
N GLU A 38 15.28 -6.25 -3.45
CA GLU A 38 14.93 -7.19 -4.51
C GLU A 38 13.41 -7.26 -4.73
N ALA A 39 12.64 -7.22 -3.65
CA ALA A 39 11.19 -7.18 -3.73
C ALA A 39 10.68 -5.90 -4.41
N GLU A 40 11.33 -4.77 -4.17
CA GLU A 40 11.00 -3.51 -4.85
C GLU A 40 11.30 -3.57 -6.35
N LYS A 41 12.38 -4.22 -6.78
CA LYS A 41 12.66 -4.44 -8.20
C LYS A 41 11.56 -5.26 -8.87
N LEU A 42 11.15 -6.35 -8.23
CA LEU A 42 10.05 -7.18 -8.73
C LEU A 42 8.73 -6.40 -8.77
N ARG A 43 8.41 -5.67 -7.71
CA ARG A 43 7.21 -4.83 -7.66
C ARG A 43 7.18 -3.81 -8.79
N LYS A 44 8.26 -3.08 -9.00
CA LYS A 44 8.36 -2.08 -10.07
C LYS A 44 8.20 -2.72 -11.46
N LEU A 45 8.80 -3.88 -11.67
CA LEU A 45 8.63 -4.62 -12.92
C LEU A 45 7.17 -5.06 -13.12
N CYS A 46 6.53 -5.59 -12.09
CA CYS A 46 5.10 -5.95 -12.16
C CYS A 46 4.24 -4.72 -12.45
N GLU A 47 4.45 -3.62 -11.75
CA GLU A 47 3.70 -2.39 -11.95
C GLU A 47 3.89 -1.82 -13.36
N SER A 48 5.07 -1.96 -13.97
CA SER A 48 5.32 -1.54 -15.35
C SER A 48 4.51 -2.33 -16.40
N LYS A 49 4.02 -3.51 -16.03
CA LYS A 49 3.22 -4.39 -16.90
C LYS A 49 1.71 -4.18 -16.74
N ILE A 50 1.28 -3.35 -15.81
CA ILE A 50 -0.13 -3.04 -15.60
C ILE A 50 -0.51 -1.82 -16.46
N SER A 51 -1.50 -1.96 -17.31
CA SER A 51 -1.96 -0.88 -18.19
C SER A 51 -2.99 0.04 -17.55
N ASP A 52 -3.57 -0.36 -16.43
CA ASP A 52 -4.56 0.45 -15.72
C ASP A 52 -3.91 1.71 -15.11
N PRO A 53 -4.58 2.87 -15.11
CA PRO A 53 -4.03 4.09 -14.53
C PRO A 53 -3.75 3.95 -13.04
N ILE A 54 -2.59 4.44 -12.62
CA ILE A 54 -2.24 4.63 -11.21
C ILE A 54 -2.93 5.91 -10.73
N ILE A 55 -3.72 5.82 -9.67
CA ILE A 55 -4.46 6.96 -9.13
C ILE A 55 -4.03 7.33 -7.72
N GLY A 56 -3.09 6.61 -7.14
CA GLY A 56 -2.54 6.89 -5.84
C GLY A 56 -1.50 5.88 -5.42
N PHE A 57 -1.04 6.06 -4.19
CA PHE A 57 -0.02 5.21 -3.59
C PHE A 57 -0.43 4.88 -2.15
N LYS A 58 0.01 3.75 -1.67
CA LYS A 58 -0.16 3.34 -0.28
C LYS A 58 1.20 3.22 0.40
N ALA A 59 1.28 3.64 1.66
CA ALA A 59 2.36 3.23 2.55
C ALA A 59 2.00 1.86 3.14
N ALA A 60 2.93 0.95 3.14
CA ALA A 60 2.74 -0.39 3.67
C ALA A 60 3.83 -0.72 4.69
N GLY A 61 3.55 -1.67 5.58
CA GLY A 61 4.48 -1.99 6.66
C GLY A 61 4.65 -0.86 7.67
N THR A 62 3.61 -0.07 7.89
CA THR A 62 3.64 1.10 8.77
C THR A 62 3.31 0.79 10.22
N GLY A 63 2.78 -0.39 10.52
CA GLY A 63 2.47 -0.82 11.88
C GLY A 63 3.74 -1.08 12.68
N ILE A 64 3.93 -0.36 13.77
CA ILE A 64 5.13 -0.51 14.63
C ILE A 64 5.33 -1.96 15.12
N PRO A 65 4.28 -2.67 15.60
CA PRO A 65 4.44 -4.07 16.02
C PRO A 65 4.93 -4.99 14.89
N VAL A 66 4.42 -4.82 13.67
CA VAL A 66 4.83 -5.62 12.51
C VAL A 66 6.27 -5.30 12.11
N MET A 67 6.65 -4.02 12.13
CA MET A 67 8.03 -3.60 11.88
C MET A 67 9.01 -4.26 12.86
N LYS A 68 8.68 -4.27 14.14
CA LYS A 68 9.48 -4.94 15.19
C LYS A 68 9.56 -6.45 14.96
N LYS A 69 8.44 -7.09 14.72
CA LYS A 69 8.35 -8.54 14.48
C LYS A 69 9.20 -8.99 13.31
N LEU A 70 9.18 -8.23 12.21
CA LEU A 70 9.91 -8.56 10.98
C LEU A 70 11.30 -7.88 10.92
N LYS A 71 11.71 -7.19 11.97
CA LYS A 71 13.01 -6.49 12.10
C LYS A 71 13.23 -5.46 10.98
N GLU A 72 12.18 -4.77 10.59
CA GLU A 72 12.23 -3.72 9.56
C GLU A 72 12.29 -2.33 10.20
N LYS A 73 13.07 -1.43 9.57
CA LYS A 73 13.30 -0.08 10.10
C LYS A 73 12.47 0.99 9.43
N LYS A 74 11.94 0.70 8.24
CA LYS A 74 11.17 1.66 7.44
C LYS A 74 10.06 0.95 6.66
N PRO A 75 8.97 1.65 6.34
CA PRO A 75 7.92 1.11 5.49
C PRO A 75 8.36 1.04 4.03
N PHE A 76 7.48 0.58 3.19
CA PHE A 76 7.60 0.65 1.73
C PHE A 76 6.30 1.22 1.14
N TYR A 77 6.30 1.47 -0.16
CA TYR A 77 5.09 1.94 -0.85
C TYR A 77 4.73 1.04 -2.01
N ALA A 78 3.50 1.13 -2.46
CA ALA A 78 3.01 0.46 -3.66
C ALA A 78 1.97 1.34 -4.36
N SER A 79 1.80 1.11 -5.66
CA SER A 79 0.83 1.85 -6.46
C SER A 79 -0.59 1.33 -6.25
N ILE A 80 -1.56 2.23 -6.35
CA ILE A 80 -2.99 1.92 -6.33
C ILE A 80 -3.57 2.22 -7.71
N TYR A 81 -4.25 1.24 -8.28
CA TYR A 81 -4.81 1.32 -9.63
C TYR A 81 -6.29 1.68 -9.62
N LYS A 82 -6.74 2.37 -10.66
CA LYS A 82 -8.13 2.81 -10.82
C LYS A 82 -9.14 1.67 -10.68
N LYS A 83 -8.87 0.50 -11.24
CA LYS A 83 -9.73 -0.70 -11.14
C LYS A 83 -9.93 -1.20 -9.71
N ASN A 84 -9.01 -0.89 -8.80
CA ASN A 84 -9.05 -1.37 -7.43
C ASN A 84 -9.81 -0.42 -6.49
N PHE A 85 -10.22 0.74 -6.97
CA PHE A 85 -11.10 1.61 -6.23
C PHE A 85 -12.53 1.10 -6.24
N ILE A 86 -13.15 1.10 -5.06
CA ILE A 86 -14.55 0.76 -4.87
C ILE A 86 -15.29 1.93 -4.25
N ARG A 87 -16.60 1.97 -4.47
CA ARG A 87 -17.48 3.01 -3.92
C ARG A 87 -18.19 2.51 -2.66
N SER A 88 -18.55 3.44 -1.78
CA SER A 88 -19.39 3.13 -0.63
C SER A 88 -20.69 2.42 -1.06
N GLY A 89 -21.05 1.38 -0.34
CA GLY A 89 -22.21 0.52 -0.68
C GLY A 89 -21.92 -0.59 -1.67
N GLN A 90 -20.76 -0.59 -2.31
CA GLN A 90 -20.38 -1.65 -3.25
C GLN A 90 -20.02 -2.93 -2.50
N LYS A 91 -20.45 -4.07 -3.04
CA LYS A 91 -20.08 -5.38 -2.51
C LYS A 91 -18.68 -5.76 -2.93
N VAL A 92 -17.88 -6.29 -2.01
CA VAL A 92 -16.56 -6.81 -2.27
C VAL A 92 -16.56 -8.33 -2.06
N LYS A 93 -16.17 -9.06 -3.08
CA LYS A 93 -16.06 -10.51 -3.00
C LYS A 93 -14.80 -10.89 -2.23
N ILE A 94 -14.97 -11.61 -1.14
CA ILE A 94 -13.87 -12.17 -0.35
C ILE A 94 -13.48 -13.51 -0.96
N ASN A 95 -12.19 -13.76 -1.09
CA ASN A 95 -11.65 -15.03 -1.60
C ASN A 95 -10.51 -15.53 -0.70
N LYS A 96 -9.88 -16.64 -1.09
CA LYS A 96 -8.78 -17.25 -0.32
C LYS A 96 -7.54 -16.38 -0.17
N SER A 97 -7.37 -15.38 -1.04
CA SER A 97 -6.25 -14.43 -0.97
C SER A 97 -6.52 -13.26 -0.02
N THR A 98 -7.77 -13.03 0.39
CA THR A 98 -8.13 -11.93 1.26
C THR A 98 -7.64 -12.17 2.68
N LEU A 99 -6.82 -11.26 3.20
CA LEU A 99 -6.32 -11.30 4.58
C LEU A 99 -7.23 -10.54 5.55
N GLY A 100 -7.86 -9.46 5.11
CA GLY A 100 -8.73 -8.66 5.94
C GLY A 100 -8.95 -7.26 5.41
N ILE A 101 -9.48 -6.39 6.26
CA ILE A 101 -9.70 -4.99 5.97
C ILE A 101 -8.97 -4.14 7.02
N GLU A 102 -8.48 -3.00 6.57
CA GLU A 102 -7.79 -2.03 7.42
C GLU A 102 -8.43 -0.65 7.27
N LEU A 103 -8.58 0.04 8.40
CA LEU A 103 -8.99 1.43 8.42
C LEU A 103 -7.74 2.31 8.41
N GLU A 104 -7.69 3.24 7.47
CA GLU A 104 -6.51 4.06 7.21
C GLU A 104 -6.87 5.53 7.03
N VAL A 105 -5.84 6.37 6.95
CA VAL A 105 -5.97 7.78 6.59
C VAL A 105 -5.49 7.98 5.16
N CYS A 106 -6.31 8.63 4.34
CA CYS A 106 -5.97 9.03 2.99
C CYS A 106 -5.69 10.53 2.94
N TYR A 107 -4.62 10.91 2.26
CA TYR A 107 -4.31 12.31 1.97
C TYR A 107 -4.39 12.57 0.47
N LEU A 108 -5.04 13.66 0.10
CA LEU A 108 -5.01 14.16 -1.27
C LEU A 108 -3.91 15.19 -1.39
N ILE A 109 -3.00 14.95 -2.31
CA ILE A 109 -1.79 15.75 -2.47
C ILE A 109 -2.01 16.82 -3.54
N LYS A 110 -1.61 18.06 -3.25
CA LYS A 110 -1.68 19.17 -4.19
C LYS A 110 -0.73 18.96 -5.37
N LYS A 111 -1.14 19.37 -6.56
CA LYS A 111 -0.32 19.27 -7.79
C LYS A 111 1.03 19.96 -7.66
N LYS A 112 1.13 21.04 -6.93
CA LYS A 112 2.39 21.76 -6.72
C LYS A 112 3.49 20.92 -6.05
N PHE A 113 3.14 19.80 -5.40
CA PHE A 113 4.13 18.86 -4.89
C PHE A 113 5.05 18.34 -5.99
N PHE A 114 4.52 18.04 -7.16
CA PHE A 114 5.30 17.45 -8.26
C PHE A 114 6.33 18.41 -8.86
N SER A 115 6.15 19.69 -8.71
CA SER A 115 7.12 20.71 -9.12
C SER A 115 8.10 21.12 -8.01
N TYR A 116 7.87 20.72 -6.78
CA TYR A 116 8.75 20.99 -5.65
C TYR A 116 9.92 20.01 -5.64
N LYS A 117 11.15 20.52 -5.78
CA LYS A 117 12.34 19.68 -5.99
C LYS A 117 13.06 19.25 -4.72
N SER A 118 12.81 19.92 -3.60
CA SER A 118 13.44 19.59 -2.33
C SER A 118 12.68 18.48 -1.59
N ALA A 119 13.34 17.86 -0.61
CA ALA A 119 12.73 16.81 0.20
C ALA A 119 11.59 17.34 1.06
N MET A 120 10.57 16.51 1.27
CA MET A 120 9.52 16.78 2.24
C MET A 120 10.05 16.63 3.66
N THR A 121 9.72 17.60 4.49
CA THR A 121 9.99 17.61 5.93
C THR A 121 8.67 17.63 6.70
N MET A 122 8.69 17.29 7.96
CA MET A 122 7.49 17.41 8.80
C MET A 122 7.01 18.85 8.92
N LYS A 123 7.90 19.82 8.72
CA LYS A 123 7.57 21.24 8.75
C LYS A 123 6.83 21.73 7.49
N ASN A 124 7.20 21.22 6.30
CA ASN A 124 6.62 21.71 5.05
C ASN A 124 5.54 20.79 4.45
N ILE A 125 5.44 19.54 4.88
CA ILE A 125 4.57 18.55 4.27
C ILE A 125 3.09 18.98 4.23
N THR A 126 2.61 19.66 5.25
CA THR A 126 1.21 20.07 5.36
C THR A 126 0.80 21.08 4.29
N LYS A 127 1.75 21.82 3.73
CA LYS A 127 1.52 22.77 2.62
C LYS A 127 1.10 22.06 1.33
N TYR A 128 1.38 20.76 1.22
CA TYR A 128 1.13 19.97 0.01
C TYR A 128 -0.09 19.05 0.16
N ILE A 129 -0.79 19.11 1.29
CA ILE A 129 -2.02 18.33 1.52
C ILE A 129 -3.23 19.23 1.25
N SER A 130 -4.10 18.83 0.32
CA SER A 130 -5.35 19.55 0.06
C SER A 130 -6.49 19.06 0.93
N HIS A 131 -6.68 17.76 1.00
CA HIS A 131 -7.77 17.10 1.71
C HIS A 131 -7.27 15.86 2.42
N MET A 132 -8.07 15.39 3.37
CA MET A 132 -7.90 14.10 4.00
C MET A 132 -9.25 13.37 4.08
N ALA A 133 -9.19 12.06 4.18
CA ALA A 133 -10.37 11.21 4.29
C ALA A 133 -10.05 9.95 5.06
N PRO A 134 -11.02 9.38 5.77
CA PRO A 134 -10.90 7.99 6.19
C PRO A 134 -10.96 7.10 4.96
N CYS A 135 -10.23 5.99 5.00
CA CYS A 135 -10.26 5.02 3.92
C CYS A 135 -10.20 3.60 4.46
N ILE A 136 -10.67 2.68 3.65
CA ILE A 136 -10.63 1.25 3.94
C ILE A 136 -9.81 0.58 2.85
N GLU A 137 -8.84 -0.21 3.25
CA GLU A 137 -8.10 -1.09 2.36
C GLU A 137 -8.54 -2.53 2.57
N VAL A 138 -8.85 -3.22 1.48
CA VAL A 138 -8.95 -4.67 1.48
C VAL A 138 -7.56 -5.20 1.15
N VAL A 139 -6.96 -5.89 2.11
CA VAL A 139 -5.62 -6.44 1.98
C VAL A 139 -5.69 -7.91 1.60
N GLY A 140 -4.75 -8.35 0.78
CA GLY A 140 -4.71 -9.72 0.31
C GLY A 140 -3.32 -10.13 -0.15
N TYR A 141 -3.15 -11.42 -0.29
CA TYR A 141 -1.88 -12.04 -0.55
C TYR A 141 -2.04 -13.15 -1.59
N ARG A 142 -1.44 -12.99 -2.74
CA ARG A 142 -1.70 -13.87 -3.90
C ARG A 142 -0.88 -15.15 -3.89
N GLN A 143 0.12 -15.20 -3.04
CA GLN A 143 0.96 -16.40 -2.90
C GLN A 143 0.34 -17.38 -1.91
N ARG A 144 0.44 -18.66 -2.22
CA ARG A 144 0.03 -19.73 -1.31
C ARG A 144 1.14 -20.01 -0.32
N LYS A 145 1.15 -19.28 0.80
CA LYS A 145 2.15 -19.42 1.87
C LYS A 145 1.52 -19.66 3.22
N LYS A 146 2.30 -20.23 4.15
CA LYS A 146 1.90 -20.41 5.54
C LYS A 146 1.93 -19.12 6.37
N GLY A 147 2.50 -18.05 5.86
CA GLY A 147 2.61 -16.77 6.56
C GLY A 147 3.57 -15.83 5.87
N ILE A 148 3.65 -14.61 6.40
CA ILE A 148 4.50 -13.54 5.92
C ILE A 148 5.74 -13.49 6.79
N SER A 149 6.91 -13.66 6.19
CA SER A 149 8.20 -13.72 6.91
C SER A 149 9.04 -12.45 6.72
N SER A 150 8.69 -11.61 5.77
CA SER A 150 9.44 -10.38 5.48
C SER A 150 8.54 -9.32 4.83
N PHE A 151 8.99 -8.05 4.85
CA PHE A 151 8.34 -7.02 4.06
C PHE A 151 8.44 -7.27 2.57
N GLY A 152 9.47 -7.97 2.12
CA GLY A 152 9.61 -8.37 0.73
C GLY A 152 8.48 -9.25 0.23
N ASP A 153 7.92 -10.10 1.09
CA ASP A 153 6.75 -10.91 0.74
C ASP A 153 5.53 -10.03 0.40
N LEU A 154 5.31 -8.96 1.15
CA LEU A 154 4.20 -8.03 0.92
C LEU A 154 4.51 -7.07 -0.23
N CYS A 155 5.71 -6.49 -0.23
CA CYS A 155 6.13 -5.52 -1.22
C CYS A 155 6.05 -6.09 -2.64
N SER A 156 6.60 -7.28 -2.87
CA SER A 156 6.60 -7.93 -4.17
C SER A 156 5.19 -8.22 -4.70
N ASP A 157 4.25 -8.50 -3.80
CA ASP A 157 2.85 -8.81 -4.12
C ASP A 157 1.97 -7.54 -4.12
N PHE A 158 2.35 -6.56 -4.90
CA PHE A 158 1.62 -5.28 -5.05
C PHE A 158 1.32 -4.59 -3.71
N GLY A 159 2.21 -4.75 -2.72
CA GLY A 159 2.02 -4.20 -1.39
C GLY A 159 0.84 -4.81 -0.62
N ALA A 160 0.42 -6.02 -0.98
CA ALA A 160 -0.75 -6.70 -0.43
C ALA A 160 -2.08 -5.97 -0.67
N ASN A 161 -2.15 -5.11 -1.67
CA ASN A 161 -3.38 -4.38 -2.01
C ASN A 161 -4.32 -5.23 -2.86
N VAL A 162 -5.61 -5.19 -2.54
CA VAL A 162 -6.69 -5.82 -3.31
C VAL A 162 -7.70 -4.78 -3.76
N LYS A 163 -8.29 -4.04 -2.82
CA LYS A 163 -9.28 -2.99 -3.10
C LYS A 163 -9.06 -1.81 -2.15
N PHE A 164 -9.56 -0.66 -2.55
CA PHE A 164 -9.42 0.56 -1.79
C PHE A 164 -10.69 1.41 -1.87
N LEU A 165 -11.19 1.87 -0.74
CA LEU A 165 -12.34 2.74 -0.64
C LEU A 165 -11.95 4.02 0.08
N ILE A 166 -12.27 5.18 -0.51
CA ILE A 166 -12.06 6.48 0.12
C ILE A 166 -13.40 7.01 0.61
N GLY A 167 -13.47 7.37 1.88
CA GLY A 167 -14.63 7.99 2.49
C GLY A 167 -14.76 9.46 2.11
N LYS A 168 -15.59 10.18 2.88
CA LYS A 168 -15.86 11.59 2.63
C LYS A 168 -14.58 12.42 2.79
N LYS A 169 -14.18 13.12 1.74
CA LYS A 169 -13.04 14.03 1.73
C LYS A 169 -13.38 15.31 2.48
N LYS A 170 -12.49 15.72 3.36
CA LYS A 170 -12.56 16.98 4.08
C LYS A 170 -11.33 17.81 3.79
N LYS A 171 -11.50 19.13 3.66
CA LYS A 171 -10.38 20.05 3.52
C LYS A 171 -9.41 19.84 4.68
N TYR A 172 -8.12 19.71 4.38
CA TYR A 172 -7.11 19.46 5.41
C TYR A 172 -7.08 20.61 6.42
N LYS A 173 -7.14 20.25 7.68
CA LYS A 173 -6.93 21.17 8.82
C LYS A 173 -5.82 20.60 9.69
N LYS A 174 -5.04 21.48 10.31
CA LYS A 174 -4.03 21.07 11.29
C LYS A 174 -4.75 20.50 12.51
N ILE A 175 -4.74 19.19 12.64
CA ILE A 175 -5.29 18.45 13.77
C ILE A 175 -4.21 17.57 14.37
N ASP A 176 -4.38 17.10 15.59
CA ASP A 176 -3.47 16.11 16.16
C ASP A 176 -3.72 14.73 15.55
N ILE A 177 -3.14 14.51 14.38
CA ILE A 177 -3.27 13.26 13.65
C ILE A 177 -2.46 12.12 14.25
N ALA A 178 -1.55 12.43 15.16
CA ALA A 178 -0.70 11.42 15.82
C ALA A 178 -1.47 10.60 16.87
N ASN A 179 -2.63 11.05 17.29
CA ASN A 179 -3.40 10.42 18.37
C ASN A 179 -4.91 10.50 18.10
N LEU A 180 -5.36 9.97 16.97
CA LEU A 180 -6.77 9.85 16.63
C LEU A 180 -7.28 8.46 16.97
N GLU A 181 -8.35 8.37 17.75
CA GLU A 181 -9.06 7.13 17.95
C GLU A 181 -9.82 6.74 16.68
N THR A 182 -9.77 5.47 16.35
CA THR A 182 -10.41 4.90 15.16
C THR A 182 -11.22 3.68 15.53
N ASN A 183 -12.27 3.39 14.78
CA ASN A 183 -12.99 2.14 14.92
C ASN A 183 -13.54 1.68 13.58
N ILE A 184 -13.65 0.37 13.43
CA ILE A 184 -14.34 -0.29 12.34
C ILE A 184 -15.30 -1.31 12.92
N SER A 185 -16.52 -1.36 12.41
CA SER A 185 -17.54 -2.28 12.92
C SER A 185 -18.26 -3.03 11.80
N ASN A 186 -18.68 -4.24 12.11
CA ASN A 186 -19.54 -5.05 11.27
C ASN A 186 -20.80 -5.41 12.07
N LYS A 187 -21.92 -4.78 11.74
CA LYS A 187 -23.18 -4.95 12.45
C LYS A 187 -23.77 -6.37 12.31
N LYS A 188 -23.54 -7.05 11.18
CA LYS A 188 -24.09 -8.39 10.92
C LYS A 188 -23.52 -9.44 11.88
N ILE A 189 -22.25 -9.30 12.26
CA ILE A 189 -21.58 -10.23 13.17
C ILE A 189 -21.28 -9.58 14.52
N ASN A 190 -21.84 -8.42 14.80
CA ASN A 190 -21.66 -7.68 16.05
C ASN A 190 -20.19 -7.55 16.45
N GLN A 191 -19.34 -7.24 15.49
CA GLN A 191 -17.89 -7.07 15.69
C GLN A 191 -17.52 -5.60 15.60
N LYS A 192 -16.71 -5.13 16.55
CA LYS A 192 -16.10 -3.79 16.54
C LYS A 192 -14.63 -3.91 16.90
N VAL A 193 -13.78 -3.27 16.09
CA VAL A 193 -12.34 -3.18 16.35
C VAL A 193 -11.99 -1.71 16.56
N ASN A 194 -11.34 -1.42 17.67
CA ASN A 194 -10.83 -0.09 18.00
C ASN A 194 -9.35 -0.01 17.69
N GLY A 195 -8.89 1.16 17.29
CA GLY A 195 -7.50 1.44 17.00
C GLY A 195 -7.14 2.89 17.27
N ASN A 196 -5.89 3.23 17.00
CA ASN A 196 -5.40 4.59 17.14
C ASN A 196 -4.33 4.85 16.08
N THR A 197 -4.30 6.06 15.52
CA THR A 197 -3.31 6.47 14.53
C THR A 197 -1.87 6.48 15.05
N ASN A 198 -1.67 6.47 16.36
CA ASN A 198 -0.34 6.43 16.98
C ASN A 198 0.44 5.11 16.71
N THR A 199 -0.23 4.08 16.20
CA THR A 199 0.41 2.82 15.81
C THR A 199 1.03 2.88 14.40
N VAL A 200 0.82 3.95 13.64
CA VAL A 200 1.27 4.11 12.26
C VAL A 200 2.59 4.86 12.22
N TYR A 201 3.72 4.17 12.16
CA TYR A 201 5.08 4.73 11.99
C TYR A 201 5.28 6.05 12.75
N ILE A 202 4.95 6.02 14.05
CA ILE A 202 4.89 7.13 15.01
C ILE A 202 3.66 8.01 14.77
N ASN A 203 3.42 8.48 13.54
CA ASN A 203 2.18 9.12 13.13
C ASN A 203 1.99 9.04 11.61
N PRO A 204 0.74 9.20 11.11
CA PRO A 204 0.45 9.11 9.68
C PRO A 204 1.22 10.08 8.79
N LEU A 205 1.55 11.28 9.27
CA LEU A 205 2.36 12.24 8.49
C LEU A 205 3.78 11.75 8.25
N ASN A 206 4.35 10.97 9.16
CA ASN A 206 5.65 10.34 8.96
C ASN A 206 5.61 9.33 7.81
N SER A 207 4.57 8.53 7.73
CA SER A 207 4.36 7.60 6.61
C SER A 207 4.17 8.35 5.30
N LEU A 208 3.39 9.42 5.30
CA LEU A 208 3.20 10.27 4.13
C LEU A 208 4.53 10.87 3.66
N ARG A 209 5.30 11.45 4.57
CA ARG A 209 6.61 12.01 4.27
C ARG A 209 7.53 10.97 3.63
N PHE A 210 7.56 9.78 4.18
CA PHE A 210 8.35 8.67 3.65
C PHE A 210 7.96 8.37 2.19
N VAL A 211 6.67 8.18 1.93
CA VAL A 211 6.17 7.86 0.58
C VAL A 211 6.49 8.98 -0.40
N LEU A 212 6.19 10.23 -0.05
CA LEU A 212 6.44 11.38 -0.94
C LEU A 212 7.93 11.51 -1.29
N ASN A 213 8.83 11.31 -0.33
CA ASN A 213 10.27 11.35 -0.59
C ASN A 213 10.73 10.17 -1.44
N GLN A 214 10.17 8.98 -1.26
CA GLN A 214 10.47 7.83 -2.12
C GLN A 214 9.97 8.03 -3.55
N LEU A 215 8.79 8.62 -3.73
CA LEU A 215 8.27 8.95 -5.07
C LEU A 215 9.21 9.94 -5.81
N LYS A 216 9.74 10.94 -5.11
CA LYS A 216 10.75 11.85 -5.67
C LYS A 216 12.02 11.11 -6.06
N LYS A 217 12.53 10.26 -5.19
CA LYS A 217 13.72 9.46 -5.42
C LYS A 217 13.55 8.52 -6.61
N ASP A 218 12.39 7.92 -6.76
CA ASP A 218 12.04 7.03 -7.85
C ASP A 218 11.57 7.76 -9.11
N LYS A 219 11.61 9.10 -9.10
CA LYS A 219 11.21 9.98 -10.23
C LYS A 219 9.79 9.75 -10.74
N ILE A 220 8.87 9.50 -9.82
CA ILE A 220 7.44 9.36 -10.11
C ILE A 220 6.80 10.76 -10.15
N ASN A 221 6.06 11.04 -11.21
CA ASN A 221 5.34 12.30 -11.42
C ASN A 221 3.84 12.12 -11.25
#